data_988f99c3608d673234fd42944d3f1345
#
_entry.id   988f99c3608d673234fd42944d3f1345
#
_cell.length_a   1.000
_cell.length_b   1.000
_cell.length_c   1.000
_cell.angle_alpha   90.00
_cell.angle_beta   90.00
_cell.angle_gamma   90.00
#
_symmetry.space_group_name_H-M   'P 1'
#
loop_
_entity.id
_entity.type
_entity.pdbx_description
1 polymer ?
#
loop_
_entity_poly.entity_id
_entity_poly.type
_entity_poly.pdbx_seq_one_letter_code
_entity_poly.pdbx_strand_id
1 'polypeptide(L)'
;RMSRGLGDVYKRQIYFIFRKEVVQMDALVEGLMEELNCETVFTIPLFGGIPVYESVVVTWIIMAVVFLLCILLSRNLSVENPSRRQVVVETAIKGLNDFFTETVGEKGKAYIPYLSAIAIYIGIANLIGLLGFKPPTKDMNVTATLALMSIVLIEVAGIRARGTKGWLKSFAEPMPIILPINILEVFIKPLSLCMRLFGNVLGSFVIMELLKMVVPAVLPAVFSCYFDIFDGLIQAYVFVFLTGLFIKEATE
;
A
#
# COMPACT_ATOMS: atom_id res chain seq x y z
N ARG A 1 42.07 -30.31 38.23
CA ARG A 1 40.70 -30.90 38.14
C ARG A 1 39.58 -29.82 38.17
N MET A 2 39.81 -28.61 38.69
CA MET A 2 38.79 -27.56 38.81
C MET A 2 38.52 -26.78 37.50
N SER A 3 39.48 -26.67 36.59
CA SER A 3 39.31 -25.87 35.35
C SER A 3 38.47 -26.56 34.25
N ARG A 4 38.34 -27.87 34.28
CA ARG A 4 37.50 -28.60 33.32
C ARG A 4 36.00 -28.47 33.59
N GLY A 5 35.58 -28.29 34.84
CA GLY A 5 34.19 -28.14 35.22
C GLY A 5 33.60 -26.77 34.85
N LEU A 6 34.40 -25.69 34.93
CA LEU A 6 33.94 -24.35 34.52
C LEU A 6 33.68 -24.24 33.01
N GLY A 7 34.53 -24.87 32.19
CA GLY A 7 34.36 -24.88 30.74
C GLY A 7 33.09 -25.61 30.28
N ASP A 8 32.71 -26.68 30.98
CA ASP A 8 31.49 -27.44 30.66
C ASP A 8 30.22 -26.71 31.12
N VAL A 9 30.25 -25.99 32.22
CA VAL A 9 29.15 -25.15 32.72
C VAL A 9 28.92 -23.97 31.76
N TYR A 10 30.01 -23.31 31.32
CA TYR A 10 29.94 -22.21 30.34
C TYR A 10 29.41 -22.68 28.99
N LYS A 11 29.86 -23.83 28.49
CA LYS A 11 29.35 -24.42 27.25
C LYS A 11 27.85 -24.77 27.34
N ARG A 12 27.41 -25.33 28.48
CA ARG A 12 25.98 -25.62 28.70
C ARG A 12 25.14 -24.35 28.80
N GLN A 13 25.64 -23.29 29.46
CA GLN A 13 24.94 -22.01 29.54
C GLN A 13 24.82 -21.35 28.15
N ILE A 14 25.89 -21.31 27.37
CA ILE A 14 25.90 -20.81 26.00
C ILE A 14 24.95 -21.63 25.14
N TYR A 15 24.99 -22.96 25.25
CA TYR A 15 24.08 -23.83 24.47
C TYR A 15 22.59 -23.64 24.87
N PHE A 16 22.32 -23.39 26.14
CA PHE A 16 20.97 -23.14 26.64
C PHE A 16 20.43 -21.78 26.18
N ILE A 17 21.29 -20.75 26.20
CA ILE A 17 20.96 -19.41 25.68
C ILE A 17 20.70 -19.49 24.16
N PHE A 18 21.61 -20.12 23.42
CA PHE A 18 21.49 -20.27 21.97
C PHE A 18 20.22 -21.08 21.56
N ARG A 19 19.93 -22.15 22.32
CA ARG A 19 18.71 -22.95 22.09
C ARG A 19 17.43 -22.15 22.39
N LYS A 20 17.46 -21.28 23.40
CA LYS A 20 16.33 -20.43 23.74
C LYS A 20 16.08 -19.37 22.68
N GLU A 21 17.16 -18.77 22.15
CA GLU A 21 17.08 -17.81 21.04
C GLU A 21 16.59 -18.47 19.74
N VAL A 22 17.06 -19.67 19.42
CA VAL A 22 16.59 -20.41 18.23
C VAL A 22 15.11 -20.77 18.34
N VAL A 23 14.66 -21.28 19.49
CA VAL A 23 13.24 -21.59 19.71
C VAL A 23 12.37 -20.31 19.65
N GLN A 24 12.88 -19.20 20.13
CA GLN A 24 12.19 -17.90 20.07
C GLN A 24 12.15 -17.36 18.65
N MET A 25 13.21 -17.58 17.87
CA MET A 25 13.28 -17.24 16.44
C MET A 25 12.31 -18.09 15.62
N ASP A 26 12.24 -19.40 15.88
CA ASP A 26 11.31 -20.30 15.19
C ASP A 26 9.86 -19.93 15.50
N ALA A 27 9.53 -19.62 16.75
CA ALA A 27 8.19 -19.14 17.14
C ALA A 27 7.86 -17.78 16.51
N LEU A 28 8.85 -16.89 16.35
CA LEU A 28 8.67 -15.62 15.65
C LEU A 28 8.40 -15.83 14.15
N VAL A 29 9.18 -16.70 13.51
CA VAL A 29 9.01 -17.04 12.09
C VAL A 29 7.65 -17.69 11.86
N GLU A 30 7.24 -18.60 12.74
CA GLU A 30 5.94 -19.27 12.66
C GLU A 30 4.78 -18.28 12.84
N GLY A 31 4.85 -17.39 13.82
CA GLY A 31 3.90 -16.29 14.01
C GLY A 31 3.86 -15.30 12.85
N LEU A 32 5.02 -14.97 12.28
CA LEU A 32 5.10 -14.13 11.08
C LEU A 32 4.48 -14.82 9.86
N MET A 33 4.70 -16.11 9.68
CA MET A 33 4.13 -16.87 8.58
C MET A 33 2.62 -17.03 8.72
N GLU A 34 2.11 -17.23 9.92
CA GLU A 34 0.67 -17.33 10.21
C GLU A 34 -0.03 -15.97 9.95
N GLU A 35 0.59 -14.90 10.36
CA GLU A 35 0.07 -13.54 10.12
C GLU A 35 0.19 -13.08 8.67
N LEU A 36 1.17 -13.56 7.91
CA LEU A 36 1.32 -13.29 6.48
C LEU A 36 0.36 -14.13 5.62
N ASN A 37 -0.09 -15.29 6.13
CA ASN A 37 -1.10 -16.09 5.46
C ASN A 37 -2.45 -15.37 5.53
N CYS A 38 -2.98 -15.05 4.36
CA CYS A 38 -4.34 -14.52 4.24
C CYS A 38 -5.34 -15.65 4.49
N GLU A 39 -6.09 -15.56 5.57
CA GLU A 39 -7.14 -16.53 5.88
C GLU A 39 -8.27 -16.44 4.85
N THR A 40 -8.75 -17.59 4.39
CA THR A 40 -9.92 -17.66 3.51
C THR A 40 -11.20 -17.57 4.35
N VAL A 41 -11.97 -16.51 4.15
CA VAL A 41 -13.24 -16.29 4.90
C VAL A 41 -14.34 -17.19 4.35
N PHE A 42 -14.48 -17.25 3.03
CA PHE A 42 -15.45 -18.14 2.34
C PHE A 42 -15.02 -18.41 0.90
N THR A 43 -15.56 -19.46 0.31
CA THR A 43 -15.33 -19.80 -1.09
C THR A 43 -16.61 -19.60 -1.89
N ILE A 44 -16.53 -18.85 -2.98
CA ILE A 44 -17.65 -18.68 -3.91
C ILE A 44 -17.67 -19.90 -4.83
N PRO A 45 -18.80 -20.66 -4.90
CA PRO A 45 -18.90 -21.87 -5.73
C PRO A 45 -19.09 -21.52 -7.22
N LEU A 46 -18.19 -20.68 -7.78
CA LEU A 46 -18.16 -20.34 -9.19
C LEU A 46 -16.87 -20.88 -9.80
N PHE A 47 -16.92 -21.50 -10.97
CA PHE A 47 -15.75 -21.99 -11.73
C PHE A 47 -14.72 -22.82 -10.94
N GLY A 48 -15.16 -23.64 -9.97
CA GLY A 48 -14.25 -24.51 -9.22
C GLY A 48 -13.92 -24.03 -7.80
N GLY A 49 -14.60 -22.98 -7.31
CA GLY A 49 -14.43 -22.44 -5.95
C GLY A 49 -13.34 -21.37 -5.88
N ILE A 50 -13.73 -20.09 -5.91
CA ILE A 50 -12.79 -18.98 -5.76
C ILE A 50 -12.69 -18.65 -4.26
N PRO A 51 -11.50 -18.81 -3.63
CA PRO A 51 -11.31 -18.45 -2.23
C PRO A 51 -11.35 -16.92 -2.09
N VAL A 52 -12.19 -16.42 -1.19
CA VAL A 52 -12.24 -15.01 -0.83
C VAL A 52 -11.45 -14.83 0.46
N TYR A 53 -10.36 -14.08 0.36
CA TYR A 53 -9.47 -13.79 1.47
C TYR A 53 -10.00 -12.65 2.33
N GLU A 54 -9.59 -12.60 3.60
CA GLU A 54 -9.93 -11.55 4.56
C GLU A 54 -9.64 -10.13 4.00
N SER A 55 -8.51 -9.97 3.31
CA SER A 55 -8.11 -8.72 2.66
C SER A 55 -9.13 -8.18 1.66
N VAL A 56 -9.79 -9.07 0.91
CA VAL A 56 -10.85 -8.71 -0.05
C VAL A 56 -12.11 -8.25 0.68
N VAL A 57 -12.49 -8.95 1.75
CA VAL A 57 -13.67 -8.60 2.57
C VAL A 57 -13.47 -7.22 3.23
N VAL A 58 -12.29 -6.98 3.81
CA VAL A 58 -11.94 -5.66 4.39
C VAL A 58 -11.95 -4.57 3.30
N THR A 59 -11.44 -4.84 2.11
CA THR A 59 -11.53 -3.92 0.96
C THR A 59 -12.98 -3.57 0.63
N TRP A 60 -13.88 -4.54 0.59
CA TRP A 60 -15.31 -4.30 0.35
C TRP A 60 -15.95 -3.46 1.44
N ILE A 61 -15.60 -3.71 2.71
CA ILE A 61 -16.07 -2.90 3.83
C ILE A 61 -15.58 -1.45 3.68
N ILE A 62 -14.30 -1.24 3.39
CA ILE A 62 -13.74 0.10 3.17
C ILE A 62 -14.49 0.81 2.04
N MET A 63 -14.68 0.15 0.90
CA MET A 63 -15.39 0.72 -0.24
C MET A 63 -16.83 1.07 0.12
N ALA A 64 -17.55 0.21 0.83
CA ALA A 64 -18.91 0.46 1.28
C ALA A 64 -18.99 1.66 2.23
N VAL A 65 -18.06 1.75 3.19
CA VAL A 65 -17.98 2.88 4.15
C VAL A 65 -17.68 4.19 3.43
N VAL A 66 -16.68 4.20 2.52
CA VAL A 66 -16.34 5.39 1.73
C VAL A 66 -17.51 5.84 0.86
N PHE A 67 -18.18 4.89 0.20
CA PHE A 67 -19.35 5.18 -0.63
C PHE A 67 -20.50 5.78 0.19
N LEU A 68 -20.77 5.19 1.36
CA LEU A 68 -21.79 5.71 2.29
C LEU A 68 -21.43 7.11 2.79
N LEU A 69 -20.17 7.34 3.14
CA LEU A 69 -19.66 8.67 3.52
C LEU A 69 -19.83 9.68 2.39
N CYS A 70 -19.50 9.31 1.16
CA CYS A 70 -19.70 10.18 0.00
C CYS A 70 -21.17 10.57 -0.17
N ILE A 71 -22.11 9.61 -0.03
CA ILE A 71 -23.54 9.90 -0.09
C ILE A 71 -23.97 10.84 1.03
N LEU A 72 -23.53 10.59 2.27
CA LEU A 72 -23.88 11.41 3.42
C LEU A 72 -23.34 12.84 3.32
N LEU A 73 -22.10 12.99 2.82
CA LEU A 73 -21.45 14.28 2.65
C LEU A 73 -22.01 15.06 1.44
N SER A 74 -22.46 14.36 0.39
CA SER A 74 -23.08 14.97 -0.80
C SER A 74 -24.55 15.32 -0.59
N ARG A 75 -25.13 15.01 0.57
CA ARG A 75 -26.53 15.29 0.85
C ARG A 75 -26.72 16.78 1.26
N ASN A 76 -27.73 17.43 0.67
CA ASN A 76 -28.10 18.82 0.95
C ASN A 76 -26.98 19.86 0.66
N LEU A 77 -26.33 19.73 -0.49
CA LEU A 77 -25.42 20.74 -0.99
C LEU A 77 -26.21 21.98 -1.46
N SER A 78 -25.80 23.16 -1.02
CA SER A 78 -26.42 24.44 -1.40
C SER A 78 -25.38 25.38 -1.96
N VAL A 79 -25.71 26.07 -3.05
CA VAL A 79 -24.80 27.03 -3.70
C VAL A 79 -24.85 28.38 -3.02
N GLU A 80 -26.03 28.84 -2.56
CA GLU A 80 -26.19 30.18 -1.98
C GLU A 80 -25.79 30.27 -0.51
N ASN A 81 -26.06 29.22 0.29
CA ASN A 81 -25.71 29.17 1.71
C ASN A 81 -25.04 27.83 2.06
N PRO A 82 -23.72 27.68 1.76
CA PRO A 82 -23.03 26.44 2.02
C PRO A 82 -22.91 26.16 3.52
N SER A 83 -23.26 24.95 3.95
CA SER A 83 -23.09 24.52 5.32
C SER A 83 -21.59 24.41 5.68
N ARG A 84 -21.21 24.56 6.94
CA ARG A 84 -19.81 24.39 7.40
C ARG A 84 -19.22 23.05 6.96
N ARG A 85 -20.02 21.98 6.94
CA ARG A 85 -19.61 20.64 6.46
C ARG A 85 -19.25 20.68 4.98
N GLN A 86 -20.07 21.32 4.17
CA GLN A 86 -19.84 21.45 2.73
C GLN A 86 -18.54 22.22 2.46
N VAL A 87 -18.31 23.33 3.13
CA VAL A 87 -17.08 24.14 2.97
C VAL A 87 -15.83 23.31 3.28
N VAL A 88 -15.85 22.53 4.36
CA VAL A 88 -14.69 21.65 4.71
C VAL A 88 -14.45 20.62 3.64
N VAL A 89 -15.50 19.94 3.16
CA VAL A 89 -15.37 18.90 2.12
C VAL A 89 -14.90 19.52 0.79
N GLU A 90 -15.49 20.62 0.37
CA GLU A 90 -15.08 21.33 -0.85
C GLU A 90 -13.64 21.81 -0.77
N THR A 91 -13.20 22.35 0.38
CA THR A 91 -11.81 22.77 0.58
C THR A 91 -10.86 21.59 0.50
N ALA A 92 -11.21 20.46 1.10
CA ALA A 92 -10.39 19.23 1.03
C ALA A 92 -10.29 18.68 -0.40
N ILE A 93 -11.44 18.60 -1.12
CA ILE A 93 -11.46 18.14 -2.51
C ILE A 93 -10.70 19.10 -3.42
N LYS A 94 -10.87 20.42 -3.22
CA LYS A 94 -10.13 21.43 -3.97
C LYS A 94 -8.63 21.29 -3.73
N GLY A 95 -8.18 21.16 -2.48
CA GLY A 95 -6.76 20.95 -2.16
C GLY A 95 -6.18 19.70 -2.83
N LEU A 96 -6.91 18.59 -2.84
CA LEU A 96 -6.52 17.39 -3.56
C LEU A 96 -6.44 17.63 -5.08
N ASN A 97 -7.44 18.28 -5.66
CA ASN A 97 -7.45 18.58 -7.08
C ASN A 97 -6.32 19.51 -7.50
N ASP A 98 -6.05 20.56 -6.73
CA ASP A 98 -4.97 21.50 -6.99
C ASP A 98 -3.62 20.78 -6.93
N PHE A 99 -3.39 19.96 -5.89
CA PHE A 99 -2.20 19.15 -5.74
C PHE A 99 -1.99 18.20 -6.93
N PHE A 100 -3.02 17.47 -7.34
CA PHE A 100 -2.91 16.55 -8.49
C PHE A 100 -2.78 17.29 -9.81
N THR A 101 -3.38 18.46 -9.96
CA THR A 101 -3.23 19.27 -11.17
C THR A 101 -1.78 19.72 -11.37
N GLU A 102 -1.11 20.12 -10.29
CA GLU A 102 0.33 20.46 -10.34
C GLU A 102 1.20 19.23 -10.68
N THR A 103 0.85 18.07 -10.12
CA THR A 103 1.61 16.84 -10.31
C THR A 103 1.46 16.28 -11.72
N VAL A 104 0.23 16.19 -12.23
CA VAL A 104 -0.09 15.48 -13.50
C VAL A 104 -0.02 16.41 -14.72
N GLY A 105 -0.13 17.72 -14.51
CA GLY A 105 -0.17 18.72 -15.56
C GLY A 105 -1.54 18.80 -16.28
N GLU A 106 -1.63 19.71 -17.25
CA GLU A 106 -2.90 20.04 -17.94
C GLU A 106 -3.46 18.83 -18.73
N LYS A 107 -2.60 18.07 -19.40
CA LYS A 107 -3.04 16.90 -20.22
C LYS A 107 -3.54 15.73 -19.38
N GLY A 108 -3.11 15.64 -18.13
CA GLY A 108 -3.47 14.56 -17.22
C GLY A 108 -4.69 14.83 -16.34
N LYS A 109 -5.33 15.99 -16.43
CA LYS A 109 -6.50 16.38 -15.59
C LYS A 109 -7.63 15.35 -15.58
N ALA A 110 -7.83 14.64 -16.67
CA ALA A 110 -8.87 13.60 -16.77
C ALA A 110 -8.64 12.43 -15.78
N TYR A 111 -7.43 12.25 -15.28
CA TYR A 111 -7.05 11.14 -14.37
C TYR A 111 -7.06 11.53 -12.89
N ILE A 112 -7.28 12.81 -12.56
CA ILE A 112 -7.33 13.30 -11.18
C ILE A 112 -8.37 12.58 -10.32
N PRO A 113 -9.61 12.32 -10.80
CA PRO A 113 -10.59 11.59 -9.98
C PRO A 113 -10.14 10.19 -9.59
N TYR A 114 -9.44 9.49 -10.47
CA TYR A 114 -8.87 8.19 -10.18
C TYR A 114 -7.76 8.27 -9.12
N LEU A 115 -6.83 9.23 -9.27
CA LEU A 115 -5.75 9.45 -8.30
C LEU A 115 -6.30 9.80 -6.91
N SER A 116 -7.31 10.66 -6.86
CA SER A 116 -7.99 11.03 -5.61
C SER A 116 -8.69 9.83 -4.95
N ALA A 117 -9.37 8.99 -5.75
CA ALA A 117 -10.03 7.79 -5.25
C ALA A 117 -9.04 6.79 -4.66
N ILE A 118 -7.92 6.54 -5.36
CA ILE A 118 -6.86 5.64 -4.86
C ILE A 118 -6.17 6.23 -3.63
N ALA A 119 -5.89 7.54 -3.59
CA ALA A 119 -5.31 8.19 -2.42
C ALA A 119 -6.17 7.98 -1.16
N ILE A 120 -7.48 8.19 -1.28
CA ILE A 120 -8.44 7.98 -0.20
C ILE A 120 -8.49 6.50 0.18
N TYR A 121 -8.55 5.60 -0.80
CA TYR A 121 -8.60 4.16 -0.54
C TYR A 121 -7.35 3.67 0.21
N ILE A 122 -6.14 3.97 -0.28
CA ILE A 122 -4.89 3.53 0.36
C ILE A 122 -4.74 4.18 1.74
N GLY A 123 -5.08 5.48 1.86
CA GLY A 123 -5.04 6.17 3.14
C GLY A 123 -5.93 5.50 4.19
N ILE A 124 -7.18 5.18 3.86
CA ILE A 124 -8.09 4.49 4.78
C ILE A 124 -7.66 3.05 5.01
N ALA A 125 -7.20 2.35 3.97
CA ALA A 125 -6.72 0.98 4.07
C ALA A 125 -5.52 0.83 5.03
N ASN A 126 -4.64 1.82 5.08
CA ASN A 126 -3.52 1.83 6.00
C ASN A 126 -3.94 2.26 7.43
N LEU A 127 -4.89 3.20 7.54
CA LEU A 127 -5.40 3.65 8.84
C LEU A 127 -6.30 2.61 9.54
N ILE A 128 -6.84 1.64 8.81
CA ILE A 128 -7.75 0.64 9.39
C ILE A 128 -7.05 -0.27 10.40
N GLY A 129 -5.71 -0.35 10.34
CA GLY A 129 -4.87 -1.02 11.34
C GLY A 129 -5.07 -0.47 12.75
N LEU A 130 -5.31 0.84 12.90
CA LEU A 130 -5.62 1.48 14.19
C LEU A 130 -6.92 0.98 14.82
N LEU A 131 -7.87 0.49 14.01
CA LEU A 131 -9.13 -0.08 14.47
C LEU A 131 -9.01 -1.56 14.83
N GLY A 132 -7.81 -2.15 14.71
CA GLY A 132 -7.54 -3.55 15.00
C GLY A 132 -7.88 -4.53 13.87
N PHE A 133 -8.19 -4.01 12.67
CA PHE A 133 -8.37 -4.85 11.49
C PHE A 133 -7.03 -5.02 10.76
N LYS A 134 -6.85 -6.18 10.12
CA LYS A 134 -5.67 -6.40 9.27
C LYS A 134 -5.76 -5.51 8.02
N PRO A 135 -4.79 -4.62 7.78
CA PRO A 135 -4.84 -3.75 6.61
C PRO A 135 -4.77 -4.58 5.31
N PRO A 136 -5.66 -4.33 4.33
CA PRO A 136 -5.67 -5.09 3.07
C PRO A 136 -4.38 -4.91 2.26
N THR A 137 -3.64 -3.83 2.47
CA THR A 137 -2.33 -3.56 1.86
C THR A 137 -1.21 -4.51 2.32
N LYS A 138 -1.46 -5.32 3.37
CA LYS A 138 -0.61 -6.44 3.80
C LYS A 138 -0.65 -7.62 2.82
N ASP A 139 -1.72 -7.74 2.03
CA ASP A 139 -1.85 -8.77 1.01
C ASP A 139 -1.15 -8.33 -0.28
N MET A 140 -0.16 -9.10 -0.70
CA MET A 140 0.59 -8.84 -1.95
C MET A 140 -0.33 -8.84 -3.18
N ASN A 141 -1.41 -9.62 -3.18
CA ASN A 141 -2.36 -9.66 -4.30
C ASN A 141 -3.11 -8.32 -4.43
N VAL A 142 -3.48 -7.69 -3.32
CA VAL A 142 -4.15 -6.38 -3.31
C VAL A 142 -3.20 -5.30 -3.81
N THR A 143 -1.97 -5.27 -3.28
CA THR A 143 -0.97 -4.27 -3.68
C THR A 143 -0.52 -4.45 -5.13
N ALA A 144 -0.36 -5.69 -5.60
CA ALA A 144 -0.07 -6.00 -7.00
C ALA A 144 -1.22 -5.57 -7.91
N THR A 145 -2.47 -5.79 -7.51
CA THR A 145 -3.65 -5.36 -8.28
C THR A 145 -3.70 -3.85 -8.41
N LEU A 146 -3.46 -3.10 -7.34
CA LEU A 146 -3.41 -1.64 -7.36
C LEU A 146 -2.29 -1.12 -8.29
N ALA A 147 -1.11 -1.73 -8.23
CA ALA A 147 0.01 -1.39 -9.10
C ALA A 147 -0.29 -1.71 -10.57
N LEU A 148 -0.91 -2.87 -10.85
CA LEU A 148 -1.32 -3.24 -12.22
C LEU A 148 -2.41 -2.33 -12.77
N MET A 149 -3.40 -1.95 -11.95
CA MET A 149 -4.41 -0.96 -12.36
C MET A 149 -3.75 0.38 -12.71
N SER A 150 -2.78 0.81 -11.91
CA SER A 150 -2.07 2.07 -12.14
C SER A 150 -1.26 2.05 -13.43
N ILE A 151 -0.52 0.96 -13.72
CA ILE A 151 0.26 0.87 -14.97
C ILE A 151 -0.65 0.80 -16.20
N VAL A 152 -1.74 0.05 -16.14
CA VAL A 152 -2.72 0.02 -17.25
C VAL A 152 -3.27 1.42 -17.52
N LEU A 153 -3.55 2.20 -16.47
CA LEU A 153 -4.00 3.57 -16.63
C LEU A 153 -2.93 4.47 -17.25
N ILE A 154 -1.68 4.35 -16.82
CA ILE A 154 -0.53 5.10 -17.35
C ILE A 154 -0.36 4.82 -18.85
N GLU A 155 -0.40 3.54 -19.24
CA GLU A 155 -0.27 3.15 -20.64
C GLU A 155 -1.45 3.64 -21.48
N VAL A 156 -2.68 3.54 -20.97
CA VAL A 156 -3.87 4.09 -21.63
C VAL A 156 -3.78 5.61 -21.77
N ALA A 157 -3.24 6.30 -20.77
CA ALA A 157 -3.02 7.74 -20.83
C ALA A 157 -2.01 8.10 -21.92
N GLY A 158 -0.90 7.40 -22.02
CA GLY A 158 0.10 7.55 -23.06
C GLY A 158 -0.47 7.30 -24.47
N ILE A 159 -1.24 6.22 -24.64
CA ILE A 159 -1.91 5.91 -25.93
C ILE A 159 -2.91 7.01 -26.31
N ARG A 160 -3.68 7.54 -25.36
CA ARG A 160 -4.65 8.62 -25.64
C ARG A 160 -3.99 9.95 -25.98
N ALA A 161 -2.86 10.25 -25.34
CA ALA A 161 -2.15 11.52 -25.55
C ALA A 161 -1.36 11.55 -26.87
N ARG A 162 -0.65 10.47 -27.19
CA ARG A 162 0.28 10.38 -28.34
C ARG A 162 -0.29 9.59 -29.53
N GLY A 163 -1.41 8.88 -29.34
CA GLY A 163 -1.94 7.90 -30.28
C GLY A 163 -1.13 6.61 -30.29
N THR A 164 -1.69 5.52 -30.82
CA THR A 164 -1.05 4.18 -30.81
C THR A 164 0.32 4.14 -31.50
N LYS A 165 0.45 4.85 -32.64
CA LYS A 165 1.73 4.91 -33.38
C LYS A 165 2.76 5.77 -32.65
N GLY A 166 2.35 6.89 -32.04
CA GLY A 166 3.22 7.76 -31.27
C GLY A 166 3.71 7.07 -29.99
N TRP A 167 2.82 6.37 -29.30
CA TRP A 167 3.13 5.57 -28.12
C TRP A 167 4.14 4.45 -28.44
N LEU A 168 3.96 3.72 -29.54
CA LEU A 168 4.94 2.68 -29.94
C LEU A 168 6.30 3.27 -30.31
N LYS A 169 6.31 4.47 -30.94
CA LYS A 169 7.53 5.18 -31.29
C LYS A 169 8.27 5.72 -30.07
N SER A 170 7.53 6.11 -29.00
CA SER A 170 8.15 6.63 -27.77
C SER A 170 9.07 5.63 -27.07
N PHE A 171 8.84 4.33 -27.23
CA PHE A 171 9.77 3.30 -26.73
C PHE A 171 11.15 3.34 -27.41
N ALA A 172 11.23 3.83 -28.63
CA ALA A 172 12.49 3.95 -29.39
C ALA A 172 13.12 5.36 -29.32
N GLU A 173 12.50 6.31 -28.64
CA GLU A 173 13.02 7.65 -28.43
C GLU A 173 13.88 7.73 -27.16
N PRO A 174 14.96 8.53 -27.13
CA PRO A 174 15.54 9.34 -28.24
C PRO A 174 16.39 8.53 -29.23
N MET A 175 16.79 7.29 -28.91
CA MET A 175 17.59 6.42 -29.76
C MET A 175 17.06 4.98 -29.71
N PRO A 176 17.06 4.23 -30.86
CA PRO A 176 16.55 2.85 -30.88
C PRO A 176 17.28 1.88 -29.93
N ILE A 177 18.51 2.19 -29.54
CA ILE A 177 19.30 1.39 -28.61
C ILE A 177 18.73 1.38 -27.20
N ILE A 178 17.88 2.37 -26.84
CA ILE A 178 17.23 2.52 -25.53
C ILE A 178 15.92 1.69 -25.43
N LEU A 179 15.40 1.25 -26.57
CA LEU A 179 14.15 0.48 -26.64
C LEU A 179 14.06 -0.66 -25.60
N PRO A 180 15.08 -1.53 -25.38
CA PRO A 180 14.96 -2.58 -24.38
C PRO A 180 14.85 -2.03 -22.95
N ILE A 181 15.46 -0.87 -22.66
CA ILE A 181 15.38 -0.22 -21.34
C ILE A 181 13.97 0.33 -21.12
N ASN A 182 13.40 1.03 -22.10
CA ASN A 182 12.05 1.58 -22.01
C ASN A 182 10.97 0.48 -21.87
N ILE A 183 11.14 -0.65 -22.57
CA ILE A 183 10.24 -1.81 -22.37
C ILE A 183 10.38 -2.35 -20.94
N LEU A 184 11.59 -2.43 -20.40
CA LEU A 184 11.84 -2.92 -19.05
C LEU A 184 11.23 -2.00 -18.00
N GLU A 185 11.19 -0.68 -18.22
CA GLU A 185 10.53 0.29 -17.34
C GLU A 185 9.04 0.03 -17.17
N VAL A 186 8.33 -0.41 -18.21
CA VAL A 186 6.89 -0.75 -18.11
C VAL A 186 6.64 -1.84 -17.05
N PHE A 187 7.59 -2.76 -16.87
CA PHE A 187 7.51 -3.81 -15.86
C PHE A 187 8.06 -3.35 -14.50
N ILE A 188 9.11 -2.54 -14.49
CA ILE A 188 9.74 -2.06 -13.26
C ILE A 188 8.84 -1.06 -12.52
N LYS A 189 8.15 -0.17 -13.23
CA LYS A 189 7.26 0.83 -12.63
C LYS A 189 6.19 0.20 -11.72
N PRO A 190 5.36 -0.76 -12.18
CA PRO A 190 4.37 -1.41 -11.30
C PRO A 190 5.01 -2.27 -10.22
N LEU A 191 6.11 -2.94 -10.53
CA LEU A 191 6.83 -3.74 -9.54
C LEU A 191 7.32 -2.86 -8.38
N SER A 192 7.90 -1.70 -8.70
CA SER A 192 8.39 -0.76 -7.70
C SER A 192 7.25 -0.20 -6.84
N LEU A 193 6.10 0.15 -7.44
CA LEU A 193 4.92 0.62 -6.72
C LEU A 193 4.36 -0.47 -5.78
N CYS A 194 4.22 -1.69 -6.28
CA CYS A 194 3.74 -2.84 -5.51
C CYS A 194 4.67 -3.14 -4.32
N MET A 195 5.97 -3.30 -4.59
CA MET A 195 6.95 -3.66 -3.56
C MET A 195 7.13 -2.57 -2.51
N ARG A 196 6.96 -1.31 -2.89
CA ARG A 196 7.02 -0.20 -1.94
C ARG A 196 5.84 -0.23 -0.98
N LEU A 197 4.62 -0.40 -1.50
CA LEU A 197 3.40 -0.46 -0.67
C LEU A 197 3.42 -1.68 0.24
N PHE A 198 3.68 -2.85 -0.33
CA PHE A 198 3.76 -4.12 0.40
C PHE A 198 4.92 -4.13 1.41
N GLY A 199 6.12 -3.70 0.99
CA GLY A 199 7.32 -3.75 1.81
C GLY A 199 7.26 -2.86 3.05
N ASN A 200 6.64 -1.68 2.95
CA ASN A 200 6.46 -0.80 4.11
C ASN A 200 5.51 -1.42 5.14
N VAL A 201 4.37 -1.95 4.69
CA VAL A 201 3.40 -2.61 5.58
C VAL A 201 4.00 -3.86 6.22
N LEU A 202 4.73 -4.66 5.45
CA LEU A 202 5.43 -5.84 5.98
C LEU A 202 6.53 -5.44 6.97
N GLY A 203 7.32 -4.42 6.64
CA GLY A 203 8.38 -3.90 7.51
C GLY A 203 7.84 -3.39 8.84
N SER A 204 6.78 -2.59 8.81
CA SER A 204 6.09 -2.10 10.00
C SER A 204 5.58 -3.25 10.87
N PHE A 205 5.00 -4.26 10.25
CA PHE A 205 4.50 -5.44 10.95
C PHE A 205 5.62 -6.21 11.67
N VAL A 206 6.73 -6.51 10.96
CA VAL A 206 7.88 -7.22 11.55
C VAL A 206 8.47 -6.43 12.72
N ILE A 207 8.62 -5.11 12.57
CA ILE A 207 9.15 -4.25 13.64
C ILE A 207 8.20 -4.27 14.84
N MET A 208 6.89 -4.22 14.62
CA MET A 208 5.89 -4.26 15.68
C MET A 208 5.92 -5.57 16.46
N GLU A 209 6.04 -6.73 15.78
CA GLU A 209 6.17 -8.02 16.45
C GLU A 209 7.44 -8.12 17.29
N LEU A 210 8.58 -7.65 16.76
CA LEU A 210 9.84 -7.58 17.52
C LEU A 210 9.72 -6.68 18.75
N LEU A 211 9.06 -5.52 18.62
CA LEU A 211 8.86 -4.60 19.75
C LEU A 211 7.96 -5.19 20.83
N LYS A 212 6.91 -5.91 20.48
CA LYS A 212 6.03 -6.61 21.42
C LYS A 212 6.79 -7.65 22.26
N MET A 213 7.80 -8.31 21.66
CA MET A 213 8.62 -9.29 22.35
C MET A 213 9.56 -8.63 23.37
N VAL A 214 10.08 -7.44 23.08
CA VAL A 214 11.06 -6.75 23.95
C VAL A 214 10.37 -5.95 25.06
N VAL A 215 9.31 -5.19 24.72
CA VAL A 215 8.59 -4.31 25.66
C VAL A 215 7.08 -4.38 25.38
N PRO A 216 6.32 -5.23 26.06
CA PRO A 216 4.97 -5.61 25.62
C PRO A 216 3.85 -4.59 25.80
N ALA A 217 4.07 -3.42 26.44
CA ALA A 217 2.93 -2.56 26.79
C ALA A 217 2.95 -1.17 26.16
N VAL A 218 3.93 -0.32 26.45
CA VAL A 218 3.86 1.12 26.10
C VAL A 218 4.52 1.43 24.75
N LEU A 219 5.68 0.81 24.49
CA LEU A 219 6.46 1.06 23.29
C LEU A 219 5.70 0.68 22.00
N PRO A 220 5.08 -0.51 21.88
CA PRO A 220 4.31 -0.87 20.71
C PRO A 220 3.16 0.09 20.39
N ALA A 221 2.46 0.62 21.39
CA ALA A 221 1.37 1.57 21.16
C ALA A 221 1.83 2.89 20.53
N VAL A 222 2.99 3.41 20.96
CA VAL A 222 3.56 4.64 20.38
C VAL A 222 4.04 4.39 18.95
N PHE A 223 4.70 3.27 18.70
CA PHE A 223 5.18 2.91 17.38
C PHE A 223 4.04 2.54 16.42
N SER A 224 2.96 1.90 16.90
CA SER A 224 1.75 1.66 16.10
C SER A 224 1.15 2.98 15.60
N CYS A 225 1.02 3.96 16.50
CA CYS A 225 0.55 5.29 16.09
C CYS A 225 1.45 5.92 15.02
N TYR A 226 2.77 5.74 15.11
CA TYR A 226 3.70 6.24 14.10
C TYR A 226 3.56 5.48 12.76
N PHE A 227 3.60 4.15 12.77
CA PHE A 227 3.53 3.35 11.56
C PHE A 227 2.16 3.41 10.87
N ASP A 228 1.07 3.31 11.63
CA ASP A 228 -0.27 3.26 11.06
C ASP A 228 -0.73 4.63 10.55
N ILE A 229 -0.40 5.73 11.26
CA ILE A 229 -0.82 7.08 10.84
C ILE A 229 0.20 7.70 9.90
N PHE A 230 1.44 7.88 10.36
CA PHE A 230 2.42 8.69 9.64
C PHE A 230 2.94 7.96 8.41
N ASP A 231 3.43 6.73 8.58
CA ASP A 231 3.95 5.94 7.47
C ASP A 231 2.83 5.54 6.51
N GLY A 232 1.66 5.16 7.02
CA GLY A 232 0.49 4.82 6.22
C GLY A 232 0.00 5.97 5.32
N LEU A 233 -0.02 7.22 5.83
CA LEU A 233 -0.40 8.40 5.05
C LEU A 233 0.68 8.79 4.05
N ILE A 234 1.95 8.77 4.45
CA ILE A 234 3.08 9.01 3.52
C ILE A 234 3.05 8.00 2.39
N GLN A 235 2.77 6.74 2.67
CA GLN A 235 2.72 5.70 1.68
C GLN A 235 1.60 5.93 0.66
N ALA A 236 0.40 6.33 1.11
CA ALA A 236 -0.70 6.71 0.22
C ALA A 236 -0.29 7.88 -0.68
N TYR A 237 0.31 8.93 -0.09
CA TYR A 237 0.82 10.08 -0.81
C TYR A 237 1.86 9.70 -1.87
N VAL A 238 2.89 8.95 -1.50
CA VAL A 238 3.99 8.57 -2.41
C VAL A 238 3.51 7.70 -3.55
N PHE A 239 2.60 6.75 -3.29
CA PHE A 239 2.04 5.89 -4.33
C PHE A 239 1.32 6.71 -5.41
N VAL A 240 0.45 7.62 -4.97
CA VAL A 240 -0.37 8.42 -5.91
C VAL A 240 0.46 9.51 -6.59
N PHE A 241 1.40 10.12 -5.88
CA PHE A 241 2.33 11.10 -6.44
C PHE A 241 3.16 10.50 -7.57
N LEU A 242 3.75 9.32 -7.36
CA LEU A 242 4.52 8.63 -8.39
C LEU A 242 3.65 8.18 -9.57
N THR A 243 2.46 7.67 -9.30
CA THR A 243 1.50 7.35 -10.36
C THR A 243 1.17 8.59 -11.20
N GLY A 244 0.96 9.74 -10.55
CA GLY A 244 0.73 11.02 -11.21
C GLY A 244 1.92 11.48 -12.07
N LEU A 245 3.15 11.35 -11.55
CA LEU A 245 4.37 11.64 -12.31
C LEU A 245 4.51 10.75 -13.55
N PHE A 246 4.21 9.45 -13.42
CA PHE A 246 4.25 8.53 -14.56
C PHE A 246 3.17 8.84 -15.60
N ILE A 247 1.97 9.28 -15.17
CA ILE A 247 0.93 9.76 -16.10
C ILE A 247 1.43 11.01 -16.85
N LYS A 248 2.05 11.96 -16.15
CA LYS A 248 2.62 13.16 -16.74
C LYS A 248 3.67 12.81 -17.79
N GLU A 249 4.64 11.97 -17.44
CA GLU A 249 5.68 11.47 -18.35
C GLU A 249 5.09 10.78 -19.59
N ALA A 250 4.07 9.95 -19.41
CA ALA A 250 3.41 9.26 -20.51
C ALA A 250 2.63 10.19 -21.44
N THR A 251 2.13 11.34 -20.95
CA THR A 251 1.28 12.28 -21.70
C THR A 251 2.04 13.46 -22.29
N GLU A 252 3.24 13.77 -21.82
CA GLU A 252 4.16 14.76 -22.41
C GLU A 252 4.90 14.23 -23.63
#